data_af2899768c21de682e920d1540b1db23
#
_entry.id   af2899768c21de682e920d1540b1db23
#
_cell.length_a   1.000
_cell.length_b   1.000
_cell.length_c   1.000
_cell.angle_alpha   90.00
_cell.angle_beta   90.00
_cell.angle_gamma   90.00
#
_symmetry.space_group_name_H-M   'P 1'
#
loop_
_entity.id
_entity.type
_entity.pdbx_description
1 polymer ?
#
loop_
_entity_poly.entity_id
_entity_poly.type
_entity_poly.pdbx_seq_one_letter_code
_entity_poly.pdbx_strand_id
1 'polypeptide(L)'
;MNWRIRVSYREHFVNGIVAARCKRLAIFGGLALLGIIPTFAQNTELQQKLAAVKQAAAENKQKLLQYQWTESTQLTLKGDPKPTTQNLCRYGPDGQVQKTPIGAPPPQPSGGRVKQKVIAKKKAEMKDYMQDVKSVLAMYVPPDPQRMQQAYQAGNVALNPAAGTVNLIFSNYAQPGDKMTLTFDTATKKISALSVNTYMGQEKDKVTLQVQMASLPDGTNYTQRTVLNAAAKDLTVTTTNSDYQKP
;
A
#
# COMPACT_ATOMS: atom_id res chain seq x y z
N MET A 1 38.61 3.53 0.32
CA MET A 1 38.47 4.61 1.29
C MET A 1 37.22 4.32 2.13
N ASN A 2 37.43 3.71 3.31
CA ASN A 2 36.39 3.14 4.17
C ASN A 2 35.89 4.21 5.16
N TRP A 3 34.62 4.52 5.15
CA TRP A 3 33.95 5.26 6.23
C TRP A 3 33.01 4.34 7.00
N ARG A 4 33.49 3.92 8.17
CA ARG A 4 32.64 3.30 9.21
C ARG A 4 32.12 4.41 10.11
N ILE A 5 30.79 4.60 10.16
CA ILE A 5 30.15 5.44 11.18
C ILE A 5 29.78 4.53 12.36
N ARG A 6 30.42 4.78 13.47
CA ARG A 6 30.16 4.19 14.79
C ARG A 6 29.08 4.98 15.48
N VAL A 7 27.93 4.39 15.73
CA VAL A 7 26.91 5.00 16.62
C VAL A 7 27.14 4.45 18.01
N SER A 8 27.46 5.36 18.95
CA SER A 8 27.68 5.11 20.35
C SER A 8 26.37 5.22 21.12
N TYR A 9 25.94 4.14 21.74
CA TYR A 9 24.87 4.15 22.75
C TYR A 9 25.45 4.66 24.06
N ARG A 10 24.82 5.65 24.66
CA ARG A 10 25.07 6.12 26.02
C ARG A 10 23.81 5.88 26.85
N GLU A 11 23.88 4.90 27.70
CA GLU A 11 22.93 4.69 28.78
C GLU A 11 23.19 5.69 29.91
N HIS A 12 22.17 6.35 30.40
CA HIS A 12 22.20 7.01 31.71
C HIS A 12 21.10 6.44 32.61
N PHE A 13 21.55 5.60 33.55
CA PHE A 13 20.84 5.24 34.77
C PHE A 13 20.83 6.48 35.68
N VAL A 14 19.68 6.83 36.24
CA VAL A 14 19.60 7.55 37.51
C VAL A 14 18.44 6.99 38.32
N ASN A 15 18.82 6.30 39.39
CA ASN A 15 17.96 5.94 40.52
C ASN A 15 17.70 7.16 41.39
N GLY A 16 16.50 7.33 41.88
CA GLY A 16 16.14 8.31 42.89
C GLY A 16 14.96 7.84 43.74
N ILE A 17 15.29 7.13 44.83
CA ILE A 17 14.37 6.76 45.92
C ILE A 17 14.17 7.99 46.79
N VAL A 18 12.93 8.40 47.03
CA VAL A 18 12.56 9.16 48.24
C VAL A 18 11.23 8.66 48.79
N ALA A 19 11.33 8.06 49.95
CA ALA A 19 10.21 7.69 50.81
C ALA A 19 9.82 8.88 51.71
N ALA A 20 8.54 9.18 51.82
CA ALA A 20 8.00 9.94 52.96
C ALA A 20 6.51 9.65 53.24
N ARG A 21 6.32 8.86 54.24
CA ARG A 21 5.42 8.96 55.40
C ARG A 21 3.94 9.37 55.25
N CYS A 22 3.17 8.44 55.77
CA CYS A 22 1.76 8.46 56.23
C CYS A 22 1.31 9.76 56.87
N LYS A 23 0.04 10.15 56.58
CA LYS A 23 -0.94 10.50 57.62
C LYS A 23 -2.37 10.10 57.19
N ARG A 24 -3.02 9.38 58.06
CA ARG A 24 -4.43 8.94 57.99
C ARG A 24 -5.38 10.15 58.05
N LEU A 25 -6.39 10.17 57.22
CA LEU A 25 -7.72 10.65 57.61
C LEU A 25 -8.79 9.89 56.80
N ALA A 26 -9.64 9.20 57.50
CA ALA A 26 -10.88 8.63 57.00
C ALA A 26 -11.94 9.73 56.85
N ILE A 27 -12.88 9.57 55.92
CA ILE A 27 -14.33 9.74 56.15
C ILE A 27 -15.09 9.76 54.80
N PHE A 28 -16.12 8.88 54.70
CA PHE A 28 -17.39 8.89 53.92
C PHE A 28 -17.34 8.99 52.38
N GLY A 29 -17.71 7.92 51.67
CA GLY A 29 -19.15 7.68 51.36
C GLY A 29 -19.51 8.27 50.01
N GLY A 30 -19.49 7.43 48.97
CA GLY A 30 -20.00 7.78 47.63
C GLY A 30 -19.77 6.62 46.66
N LEU A 31 -20.77 5.71 46.64
CA LEU A 31 -20.82 4.59 45.69
C LEU A 31 -21.17 5.15 44.32
N ALA A 32 -20.17 5.57 43.53
CA ALA A 32 -20.30 5.83 42.11
C ALA A 32 -19.75 4.63 41.35
N LEU A 33 -20.62 3.68 41.01
CA LEU A 33 -20.43 2.67 40.01
C LEU A 33 -20.29 3.37 38.64
N LEU A 34 -19.14 3.95 38.37
CA LEU A 34 -18.75 4.34 37.02
C LEU A 34 -18.34 3.07 36.29
N GLY A 35 -19.21 2.63 35.39
CA GLY A 35 -18.95 1.52 34.48
C GLY A 35 -17.62 1.69 33.77
N ILE A 36 -16.65 0.90 34.16
CA ILE A 36 -15.40 0.72 33.39
C ILE A 36 -15.81 -0.01 32.12
N ILE A 37 -16.02 0.74 31.06
CA ILE A 37 -16.18 0.19 29.71
C ILE A 37 -14.88 -0.51 29.38
N PRO A 38 -14.87 -1.79 29.01
CA PRO A 38 -13.64 -2.53 28.73
C PRO A 38 -13.05 -2.07 27.38
N THR A 39 -12.26 -1.04 27.40
CA THR A 39 -11.43 -0.58 26.24
C THR A 39 -10.40 -1.62 25.83
N PHE A 40 -10.13 -2.62 26.66
CA PHE A 40 -9.15 -3.68 26.38
C PHE A 40 -9.64 -4.75 25.38
N ALA A 41 -10.94 -5.00 25.29
CA ALA A 41 -11.49 -6.05 24.42
C ALA A 41 -11.39 -5.68 22.92
N GLN A 42 -11.58 -4.43 22.57
CA GLN A 42 -11.49 -3.95 21.18
C GLN A 42 -10.05 -4.04 20.62
N ASN A 43 -9.04 -3.87 21.46
CA ASN A 43 -7.64 -3.96 21.07
C ASN A 43 -7.23 -5.38 20.66
N THR A 44 -7.71 -6.39 21.38
CA THR A 44 -7.39 -7.81 21.13
C THR A 44 -8.05 -8.29 19.83
N GLU A 45 -9.30 -7.92 19.57
CA GLU A 45 -10.03 -8.33 18.38
C GLU A 45 -9.40 -7.77 17.09
N LEU A 46 -9.00 -6.49 17.10
CA LEU A 46 -8.34 -5.90 15.94
C LEU A 46 -6.96 -6.49 15.69
N GLN A 47 -6.18 -6.74 16.75
CA GLN A 47 -4.88 -7.41 16.62
C GLN A 47 -5.02 -8.81 16.03
N GLN A 48 -6.02 -9.57 16.46
CA GLN A 48 -6.33 -10.88 15.89
C GLN A 48 -6.72 -10.78 14.40
N LYS A 49 -7.56 -9.79 14.04
CA LYS A 49 -7.94 -9.55 12.64
C LYS A 49 -6.73 -9.16 11.78
N LEU A 50 -5.85 -8.30 12.27
CA LEU A 50 -4.63 -7.92 11.56
C LEU A 50 -3.67 -9.11 11.38
N ALA A 51 -3.52 -9.97 12.40
CA ALA A 51 -2.72 -11.18 12.31
C ALA A 51 -3.29 -12.16 11.27
N ALA A 52 -4.61 -12.37 11.27
CA ALA A 52 -5.30 -13.22 10.31
C ALA A 52 -5.15 -12.69 8.87
N VAL A 53 -5.24 -11.37 8.66
CA VAL A 53 -5.01 -10.74 7.35
C VAL A 53 -3.59 -10.96 6.88
N LYS A 54 -2.60 -10.80 7.77
CA LYS A 54 -1.18 -11.04 7.45
C LYS A 54 -0.93 -12.49 7.04
N GLN A 55 -1.47 -13.44 7.79
CA GLN A 55 -1.36 -14.87 7.47
C GLN A 55 -2.02 -15.20 6.13
N ALA A 56 -3.27 -14.77 5.92
CA ALA A 56 -3.98 -14.99 4.67
C ALA A 56 -3.26 -14.37 3.46
N ALA A 57 -2.64 -13.19 3.62
CA ALA A 57 -1.85 -12.58 2.57
C ALA A 57 -0.58 -13.39 2.23
N ALA A 58 0.09 -13.96 3.24
CA ALA A 58 1.26 -14.80 3.04
C ALA A 58 0.90 -16.10 2.31
N GLU A 59 -0.17 -16.77 2.74
CA GLU A 59 -0.69 -17.98 2.09
C GLU A 59 -1.11 -17.72 0.64
N ASN A 60 -1.81 -16.61 0.41
CA ASN A 60 -2.21 -16.20 -0.92
C ASN A 60 -1.01 -15.93 -1.84
N LYS A 61 0.03 -15.30 -1.30
CA LYS A 61 1.28 -15.08 -2.05
C LYS A 61 1.90 -16.40 -2.51
N GLN A 62 1.95 -17.42 -1.65
CA GLN A 62 2.48 -18.75 -2.02
C GLN A 62 1.68 -19.40 -3.14
N LYS A 63 0.35 -19.23 -3.14
CA LYS A 63 -0.51 -19.73 -4.23
C LYS A 63 -0.24 -18.97 -5.53
N LEU A 64 -0.13 -17.64 -5.48
CA LEU A 64 0.15 -16.80 -6.65
C LEU A 64 1.48 -17.11 -7.32
N LEU A 65 2.52 -17.55 -6.57
CA LEU A 65 3.81 -17.95 -7.15
C LEU A 65 3.71 -19.07 -8.18
N GLN A 66 2.60 -19.84 -8.16
CA GLN A 66 2.36 -20.96 -9.08
C GLN A 66 1.68 -20.54 -10.38
N TYR A 67 1.38 -19.26 -10.55
CA TYR A 67 0.62 -18.76 -11.70
C TYR A 67 1.49 -17.93 -12.64
N GLN A 68 1.15 -18.01 -13.91
CA GLN A 68 1.49 -17.02 -14.93
C GLN A 68 0.20 -16.32 -15.38
N TRP A 69 0.30 -15.09 -15.89
CA TRP A 69 -0.85 -14.30 -16.31
C TRP A 69 -0.48 -13.30 -17.40
N THR A 70 -1.48 -12.79 -18.10
CA THR A 70 -1.33 -11.68 -19.05
C THR A 70 -1.56 -10.35 -18.34
N GLU A 71 -0.60 -9.45 -18.43
CA GLU A 71 -0.71 -8.06 -17.99
C GLU A 71 -0.90 -7.16 -19.19
N SER A 72 -2.01 -6.43 -19.25
CA SER A 72 -2.28 -5.37 -20.22
C SER A 72 -2.15 -4.01 -19.55
N THR A 73 -1.28 -3.15 -20.08
CA THR A 73 -1.05 -1.80 -19.56
C THR A 73 -1.36 -0.76 -20.63
N GLN A 74 -2.28 0.16 -20.31
CA GLN A 74 -2.59 1.34 -21.11
C GLN A 74 -2.17 2.60 -20.37
N LEU A 75 -1.41 3.45 -21.04
CA LEU A 75 -1.00 4.76 -20.56
C LEU A 75 -1.78 5.83 -21.30
N THR A 76 -2.40 6.76 -20.55
CA THR A 76 -3.03 7.97 -21.09
C THR A 76 -2.26 9.17 -20.58
N LEU A 77 -1.79 10.00 -21.47
CA LEU A 77 -1.02 11.20 -21.15
C LEU A 77 -1.70 12.43 -21.75
N LYS A 78 -2.10 13.38 -20.91
CA LYS A 78 -2.84 14.59 -21.32
C LYS A 78 -4.11 14.29 -22.12
N GLY A 79 -4.86 13.28 -21.66
CA GLY A 79 -6.06 12.81 -22.33
C GLY A 79 -5.81 11.90 -23.54
N ASP A 80 -4.57 11.75 -23.98
CA ASP A 80 -4.17 11.02 -25.19
C ASP A 80 -3.83 9.55 -24.82
N PRO A 81 -4.64 8.53 -25.19
CA PRO A 81 -4.31 7.14 -24.92
C PRO A 81 -3.14 6.68 -25.81
N LYS A 82 -2.16 6.04 -25.21
CA LYS A 82 -1.04 5.40 -25.90
C LYS A 82 -1.37 3.94 -26.23
N PRO A 83 -0.69 3.32 -27.19
CA PRO A 83 -0.88 1.91 -27.48
C PRO A 83 -0.77 1.05 -26.22
N THR A 84 -1.69 0.10 -26.08
CA THR A 84 -1.66 -0.88 -25.00
C THR A 84 -0.46 -1.80 -25.18
N THR A 85 0.27 -2.04 -24.10
CA THR A 85 1.35 -3.03 -24.06
C THR A 85 0.88 -4.26 -23.30
N GLN A 86 1.28 -5.44 -23.77
CA GLN A 86 0.95 -6.71 -23.12
C GLN A 86 2.23 -7.46 -22.76
N ASN A 87 2.21 -8.09 -21.58
CA ASN A 87 3.30 -8.93 -21.10
C ASN A 87 2.74 -10.24 -20.55
N LEU A 88 3.44 -11.32 -20.82
CA LEU A 88 3.30 -12.55 -20.05
C LEU A 88 4.12 -12.38 -18.77
N CYS A 89 3.46 -12.51 -17.64
CA CYS A 89 4.01 -12.33 -16.31
C CYS A 89 4.09 -13.65 -15.57
N ARG A 90 5.13 -13.84 -14.79
CA ARG A 90 5.29 -14.95 -13.83
C ARG A 90 6.19 -14.52 -12.69
N TYR A 91 6.14 -15.22 -11.57
CA TYR A 91 7.12 -15.01 -10.51
C TYR A 91 8.42 -15.76 -10.81
N GLY A 92 9.55 -15.11 -10.65
CA GLY A 92 10.87 -15.73 -10.69
C GLY A 92 11.22 -16.43 -9.37
N PRO A 93 12.36 -17.16 -9.35
CA PRO A 93 12.86 -17.82 -8.14
C PRO A 93 13.13 -16.88 -6.97
N ASP A 94 13.39 -15.60 -7.26
CA ASP A 94 13.59 -14.51 -6.31
C ASP A 94 12.26 -13.94 -5.77
N GLY A 95 11.11 -14.47 -6.22
CA GLY A 95 9.78 -13.98 -5.86
C GLY A 95 9.41 -12.65 -6.50
N GLN A 96 10.20 -12.15 -7.46
CA GLN A 96 9.90 -10.95 -8.24
C GLN A 96 9.14 -11.31 -9.52
N VAL A 97 8.29 -10.38 -9.98
CA VAL A 97 7.56 -10.56 -11.23
C VAL A 97 8.48 -10.37 -12.43
N GLN A 98 8.63 -11.43 -13.22
CA GLN A 98 9.31 -11.40 -14.53
C GLN A 98 8.26 -11.11 -15.59
N LYS A 99 8.58 -10.21 -16.53
CA LYS A 99 7.69 -9.78 -17.61
C LYS A 99 8.35 -10.06 -18.97
N THR A 100 7.64 -10.80 -19.80
CA THR A 100 8.03 -11.07 -21.20
C THR A 100 7.03 -10.38 -22.11
N PRO A 101 7.44 -9.41 -22.96
CA PRO A 101 6.53 -8.74 -23.88
C PRO A 101 5.82 -9.71 -24.83
N ILE A 102 4.53 -9.50 -25.03
CA ILE A 102 3.71 -10.20 -26.02
C ILE A 102 3.43 -9.26 -27.18
N GLY A 103 3.66 -9.73 -28.40
CA GLY A 103 3.41 -8.95 -29.63
C GLY A 103 4.61 -8.20 -30.18
N ALA A 104 4.37 -7.42 -31.23
CA ALA A 104 5.42 -6.66 -31.89
C ALA A 104 5.87 -5.46 -31.02
N PRO A 105 7.17 -5.13 -31.01
CA PRO A 105 7.64 -3.93 -30.32
C PRO A 105 6.96 -2.67 -30.89
N PRO A 106 6.66 -1.66 -30.04
CA PRO A 106 6.05 -0.42 -30.50
C PRO A 106 6.90 0.22 -31.61
N PRO A 107 6.26 0.82 -32.63
CA PRO A 107 6.98 1.45 -33.71
C PRO A 107 7.93 2.53 -33.19
N GLN A 108 9.16 2.53 -33.72
CA GLN A 108 10.14 3.54 -33.34
C GLN A 108 9.71 4.91 -33.88
N PRO A 109 9.92 5.98 -33.11
CA PRO A 109 9.54 7.33 -33.57
C PRO A 109 10.35 7.69 -34.82
N SER A 110 9.67 7.95 -35.92
CA SER A 110 10.25 8.50 -37.14
C SER A 110 10.53 9.99 -36.99
N GLY A 111 11.67 10.46 -37.55
CA GLY A 111 12.01 11.89 -37.55
C GLY A 111 13.52 12.14 -37.58
N GLY A 112 13.92 13.35 -37.95
CA GLY A 112 15.31 13.77 -37.98
C GLY A 112 16.00 13.74 -36.61
N ARG A 113 17.33 13.77 -36.57
CA ARG A 113 18.16 13.64 -35.34
C ARG A 113 17.73 14.57 -34.19
N VAL A 114 17.32 15.81 -34.49
CA VAL A 114 16.87 16.79 -33.49
C VAL A 114 15.56 16.33 -32.83
N LYS A 115 14.58 15.89 -33.63
CA LYS A 115 13.30 15.38 -33.14
C LYS A 115 13.49 14.14 -32.28
N GLN A 116 14.38 13.23 -32.68
CA GLN A 116 14.72 12.03 -31.91
C GLN A 116 15.35 12.37 -30.54
N LYS A 117 16.26 13.37 -30.47
CA LYS A 117 16.84 13.85 -29.20
C LYS A 117 15.78 14.41 -28.26
N VAL A 118 14.84 15.22 -28.77
CA VAL A 118 13.75 15.79 -27.96
C VAL A 118 12.83 14.66 -27.43
N ILE A 119 12.49 13.69 -28.26
CA ILE A 119 11.67 12.54 -27.86
C ILE A 119 12.39 11.71 -26.80
N ALA A 120 13.68 11.44 -26.99
CA ALA A 120 14.51 10.70 -26.04
C ALA A 120 14.56 11.40 -24.66
N LYS A 121 14.78 12.75 -24.67
CA LYS A 121 14.77 13.54 -23.42
C LYS A 121 13.42 13.46 -22.71
N LYS A 122 12.30 13.64 -23.40
CA LYS A 122 10.95 13.54 -22.81
C LYS A 122 10.64 12.14 -22.28
N LYS A 123 11.13 11.08 -22.96
CA LYS A 123 11.00 9.71 -22.48
C LYS A 123 11.81 9.49 -21.19
N ALA A 124 13.03 10.03 -21.11
CA ALA A 124 13.85 9.95 -19.91
C ALA A 124 13.18 10.67 -18.73
N GLU A 125 12.76 11.92 -18.92
CA GLU A 125 12.04 12.69 -17.91
C GLU A 125 10.76 11.97 -17.39
N MET A 126 10.01 11.33 -18.30
CA MET A 126 8.84 10.56 -17.92
C MET A 126 9.19 9.28 -17.17
N LYS A 127 10.28 8.62 -17.57
CA LYS A 127 10.79 7.42 -16.87
C LYS A 127 11.20 7.76 -15.44
N ASP A 128 11.95 8.85 -15.25
CA ASP A 128 12.39 9.31 -13.95
C ASP A 128 11.18 9.69 -13.06
N TYR A 129 10.24 10.45 -13.61
CA TYR A 129 8.98 10.76 -12.94
C TYR A 129 8.20 9.51 -12.51
N MET A 130 8.09 8.51 -13.38
CA MET A 130 7.42 7.24 -13.05
C MET A 130 8.17 6.43 -12.01
N GLN A 131 9.49 6.56 -11.95
CA GLN A 131 10.29 5.93 -10.89
C GLN A 131 10.01 6.58 -9.52
N ASP A 132 9.89 7.91 -9.48
CA ASP A 132 9.53 8.64 -8.27
C ASP A 132 8.11 8.27 -7.80
N VAL A 133 7.14 8.22 -8.72
CA VAL A 133 5.78 7.75 -8.42
C VAL A 133 5.79 6.34 -7.83
N LYS A 134 6.56 5.41 -8.42
CA LYS A 134 6.70 4.05 -7.89
C LYS A 134 7.30 4.04 -6.49
N SER A 135 8.29 4.88 -6.23
CA SER A 135 8.92 4.99 -4.91
C SER A 135 7.94 5.48 -3.85
N VAL A 136 7.09 6.45 -4.18
CA VAL A 136 6.00 6.90 -3.31
C VAL A 136 4.99 5.77 -3.07
N LEU A 137 4.53 5.10 -4.12
CA LEU A 137 3.53 4.04 -4.00
C LEU A 137 4.05 2.79 -3.28
N ALA A 138 5.36 2.53 -3.32
CA ALA A 138 6.00 1.44 -2.57
C ALA A 138 5.85 1.58 -1.04
N MET A 139 5.51 2.76 -0.54
CA MET A 139 5.18 2.97 0.88
C MET A 139 3.80 2.41 1.27
N TYR A 140 2.94 2.14 0.27
CA TYR A 140 1.54 1.72 0.47
C TYR A 140 1.25 0.30 -0.04
N VAL A 141 2.02 -0.18 -1.02
CA VAL A 141 1.76 -1.47 -1.67
C VAL A 141 3.05 -2.30 -1.76
N PRO A 142 3.09 -3.46 -1.08
CA PRO A 142 2.05 -4.00 -0.19
C PRO A 142 1.91 -3.17 1.10
N PRO A 143 0.72 -3.14 1.72
CA PRO A 143 0.53 -2.46 3.00
C PRO A 143 1.48 -3.01 4.07
N ASP A 144 2.18 -2.12 4.76
CA ASP A 144 3.13 -2.48 5.81
C ASP A 144 2.39 -2.71 7.14
N PRO A 145 2.43 -3.93 7.72
CA PRO A 145 1.77 -4.23 8.99
C PRO A 145 2.24 -3.36 10.17
N GLN A 146 3.51 -2.94 10.18
CA GLN A 146 4.03 -2.09 11.24
C GLN A 146 3.45 -0.68 11.15
N ARG A 147 3.37 -0.10 9.94
CA ARG A 147 2.72 1.20 9.72
C ARG A 147 1.23 1.16 10.04
N MET A 148 0.55 0.07 9.67
CA MET A 148 -0.86 -0.13 10.04
C MET A 148 -1.05 -0.13 11.55
N GLN A 149 -0.18 -0.82 12.29
CA GLN A 149 -0.19 -0.84 13.76
C GLN A 149 0.09 0.54 14.36
N GLN A 150 1.08 1.27 13.83
CA GLN A 150 1.39 2.64 14.27
C GLN A 150 0.23 3.60 14.02
N ALA A 151 -0.39 3.55 12.83
CA ALA A 151 -1.56 4.36 12.51
C ALA A 151 -2.74 4.06 13.47
N TYR A 152 -2.92 2.78 13.82
CA TYR A 152 -3.93 2.38 14.80
C TYR A 152 -3.64 2.95 16.19
N GLN A 153 -2.41 2.82 16.69
CA GLN A 153 -2.00 3.36 17.98
C GLN A 153 -2.11 4.88 18.07
N ALA A 154 -1.89 5.56 16.94
CA ALA A 154 -2.05 7.01 16.81
C ALA A 154 -3.52 7.47 16.67
N GLY A 155 -4.50 6.55 16.64
CA GLY A 155 -5.91 6.89 16.43
C GLY A 155 -6.26 7.30 14.99
N ASN A 156 -5.38 7.05 14.04
CA ASN A 156 -5.50 7.42 12.63
C ASN A 156 -6.21 6.35 11.78
N VAL A 157 -6.98 5.46 12.42
CA VAL A 157 -7.71 4.38 11.74
C VAL A 157 -9.20 4.50 12.01
N ALA A 158 -9.98 4.50 10.93
CA ALA A 158 -11.44 4.47 11.00
C ALA A 158 -11.99 3.22 10.30
N LEU A 159 -13.08 2.67 10.86
CA LEU A 159 -13.88 1.61 10.24
C LEU A 159 -15.14 2.23 9.68
N ASN A 160 -15.42 1.97 8.40
CA ASN A 160 -16.65 2.40 7.75
C ASN A 160 -17.35 1.18 7.12
N PRO A 161 -18.36 0.62 7.82
CA PRO A 161 -19.17 -0.48 7.28
C PRO A 161 -20.04 0.01 6.12
N ALA A 162 -20.13 -0.79 5.06
CA ALA A 162 -21.05 -0.61 3.95
C ALA A 162 -21.72 -1.96 3.63
N ALA A 163 -22.76 -1.97 2.80
CA ALA A 163 -23.46 -3.19 2.45
C ALA A 163 -22.52 -4.23 1.83
N GLY A 164 -22.31 -5.35 2.52
CA GLY A 164 -21.43 -6.45 2.08
C GLY A 164 -19.92 -6.18 2.16
N THR A 165 -19.50 -4.99 2.62
CA THR A 165 -18.08 -4.62 2.74
C THR A 165 -17.78 -3.84 4.01
N VAL A 166 -16.49 -3.80 4.39
CA VAL A 166 -15.97 -2.92 5.45
C VAL A 166 -14.75 -2.20 4.94
N ASN A 167 -14.74 -0.88 5.02
CA ASN A 167 -13.59 -0.06 4.69
C ASN A 167 -12.77 0.21 5.95
N LEU A 168 -11.51 -0.15 5.91
CA LEU A 168 -10.51 0.20 6.92
C LEU A 168 -9.69 1.37 6.36
N ILE A 169 -9.88 2.55 6.95
CA ILE A 169 -9.33 3.81 6.46
C ILE A 169 -8.18 4.23 7.36
N PHE A 170 -7.00 4.38 6.79
CA PHE A 170 -5.80 4.89 7.44
C PHE A 170 -5.56 6.31 6.97
N SER A 171 -5.54 7.27 7.88
CA SER A 171 -5.14 8.66 7.63
C SER A 171 -3.71 8.87 8.09
N ASN A 172 -2.93 9.70 7.39
CA ASN A 172 -1.51 9.94 7.67
C ASN A 172 -0.70 8.63 7.75
N TYR A 173 -0.93 7.73 6.79
CA TYR A 173 -0.36 6.39 6.80
C TYR A 173 1.15 6.38 6.56
N ALA A 174 1.62 7.13 5.56
CA ALA A 174 3.04 7.21 5.20
C ALA A 174 3.55 8.65 5.20
N GLN A 175 2.67 9.63 4.99
CA GLN A 175 3.00 11.05 5.02
C GLN A 175 1.76 11.88 5.44
N PRO A 176 1.96 13.10 5.97
CA PRO A 176 0.86 13.95 6.42
C PRO A 176 -0.17 14.19 5.31
N GLY A 177 -1.47 14.11 5.66
CA GLY A 177 -2.57 14.37 4.73
C GLY A 177 -2.88 13.25 3.74
N ASP A 178 -2.11 12.17 3.71
CA ASP A 178 -2.41 11.00 2.89
C ASP A 178 -3.56 10.16 3.45
N LYS A 179 -4.07 9.26 2.62
CA LYS A 179 -5.10 8.30 3.01
C LYS A 179 -4.91 6.99 2.26
N MET A 180 -4.91 5.88 2.99
CA MET A 180 -5.02 4.53 2.43
C MET A 180 -6.31 3.89 2.92
N THR A 181 -7.06 3.27 2.02
CA THR A 181 -8.29 2.54 2.35
C THR A 181 -8.17 1.10 1.86
N LEU A 182 -8.39 0.15 2.77
CA LEU A 182 -8.55 -1.26 2.45
C LEU A 182 -10.02 -1.62 2.54
N THR A 183 -10.58 -2.16 1.46
CA THR A 183 -11.96 -2.66 1.42
C THR A 183 -11.96 -4.17 1.58
N PHE A 184 -12.67 -4.66 2.60
CA PHE A 184 -12.86 -6.08 2.86
C PHE A 184 -14.28 -6.48 2.45
N ASP A 185 -14.38 -7.57 1.72
CA ASP A 185 -15.64 -8.26 1.47
C ASP A 185 -15.99 -9.11 2.70
N THR A 186 -17.18 -8.91 3.26
CA THR A 186 -17.61 -9.56 4.51
C THR A 186 -17.98 -11.02 4.33
N ALA A 187 -18.40 -11.42 3.13
CA ALA A 187 -18.77 -12.80 2.82
C ALA A 187 -17.52 -13.68 2.60
N THR A 188 -16.58 -13.19 1.79
CA THR A 188 -15.36 -13.93 1.46
C THR A 188 -14.23 -13.70 2.46
N LYS A 189 -14.32 -12.68 3.31
CA LYS A 189 -13.29 -12.23 4.27
C LYS A 189 -11.96 -11.88 3.60
N LYS A 190 -12.00 -11.43 2.35
CA LYS A 190 -10.84 -11.06 1.55
C LYS A 190 -10.81 -9.56 1.28
N ILE A 191 -9.61 -9.05 0.99
CA ILE A 191 -9.46 -7.71 0.46
C ILE A 191 -10.01 -7.70 -0.97
N SER A 192 -11.00 -6.86 -1.23
CA SER A 192 -11.62 -6.65 -2.54
C SER A 192 -11.09 -5.42 -3.27
N ALA A 193 -10.63 -4.42 -2.53
CA ALA A 193 -10.00 -3.24 -3.10
C ALA A 193 -9.00 -2.58 -2.15
N LEU A 194 -8.08 -1.80 -2.75
CA LEU A 194 -7.22 -0.87 -2.05
C LEU A 194 -7.24 0.46 -2.80
N SER A 195 -7.37 1.56 -2.07
CA SER A 195 -7.18 2.89 -2.64
C SER A 195 -6.17 3.69 -1.83
N VAL A 196 -5.37 4.48 -2.55
CA VAL A 196 -4.38 5.40 -1.98
C VAL A 196 -4.62 6.78 -2.56
N ASN A 197 -4.67 7.78 -1.68
CA ASN A 197 -4.61 9.19 -2.05
C ASN A 197 -3.39 9.77 -1.36
N THR A 198 -2.43 10.20 -2.16
CA THR A 198 -1.14 10.72 -1.68
C THR A 198 -0.61 11.80 -2.62
N TYR A 199 0.63 12.21 -2.47
CA TYR A 199 1.26 13.24 -3.30
C TYR A 199 2.77 12.99 -3.42
N MET A 200 3.39 13.61 -4.42
CA MET A 200 4.85 13.61 -4.63
C MET A 200 5.44 14.95 -4.21
N GLY A 201 6.25 14.94 -3.14
CA GLY A 201 6.99 16.12 -2.66
C GLY A 201 6.10 17.25 -2.15
N GLN A 202 5.09 17.67 -2.91
CA GLN A 202 4.16 18.75 -2.54
C GLN A 202 2.71 18.27 -2.64
N GLU A 203 1.85 18.71 -1.74
CA GLU A 203 0.42 18.31 -1.68
C GLU A 203 -0.37 18.58 -2.97
N LYS A 204 0.07 19.55 -3.78
CA LYS A 204 -0.54 19.81 -5.09
C LYS A 204 -0.24 18.73 -6.14
N ASP A 205 0.86 17.99 -5.99
CA ASP A 205 1.30 16.93 -6.90
C ASP A 205 0.63 15.60 -6.54
N LYS A 206 -0.71 15.58 -6.61
CA LYS A 206 -1.53 14.46 -6.19
C LYS A 206 -1.24 13.21 -7.01
N VAL A 207 -1.14 12.10 -6.29
CA VAL A 207 -1.03 10.75 -6.83
C VAL A 207 -2.13 9.90 -6.21
N THR A 208 -2.94 9.25 -7.04
CA THR A 208 -3.96 8.30 -6.57
C THR A 208 -3.74 6.93 -7.18
N LEU A 209 -3.96 5.90 -6.39
CA LEU A 209 -3.92 4.51 -6.82
C LEU A 209 -5.23 3.84 -6.43
N GLN A 210 -5.85 3.13 -7.37
CA GLN A 210 -7.00 2.28 -7.13
C GLN A 210 -6.63 0.86 -7.58
N VAL A 211 -6.80 -0.11 -6.70
CA VAL A 211 -6.55 -1.52 -6.97
C VAL A 211 -7.84 -2.30 -6.72
N GLN A 212 -8.27 -3.03 -7.72
CA GLN A 212 -9.38 -3.97 -7.63
C GLN A 212 -8.82 -5.39 -7.58
N MET A 213 -9.32 -6.17 -6.64
CA MET A 213 -8.94 -7.56 -6.47
C MET A 213 -10.05 -8.47 -6.98
N ALA A 214 -9.67 -9.65 -7.45
CA ALA A 214 -10.60 -10.72 -7.79
C ALA A 214 -10.04 -12.06 -7.28
N SER A 215 -10.86 -13.10 -7.28
CA SER A 215 -10.45 -14.45 -6.88
C SER A 215 -10.51 -15.42 -8.06
N LEU A 216 -9.48 -16.24 -8.17
CA LEU A 216 -9.47 -17.39 -9.06
C LEU A 216 -10.40 -18.51 -8.53
N PRO A 217 -10.76 -19.51 -9.35
CA PRO A 217 -11.63 -20.61 -8.92
C PRO A 217 -11.12 -21.39 -7.69
N ASP A 218 -9.80 -21.48 -7.50
CA ASP A 218 -9.17 -22.11 -6.33
C ASP A 218 -9.15 -21.19 -5.08
N GLY A 219 -9.80 -20.03 -5.17
CA GLY A 219 -9.87 -19.06 -4.11
C GLY A 219 -8.62 -18.17 -3.98
N THR A 220 -7.62 -18.28 -4.86
CA THR A 220 -6.45 -17.39 -4.86
C THR A 220 -6.87 -15.98 -5.22
N ASN A 221 -6.54 -15.01 -4.36
CA ASN A 221 -6.85 -13.60 -4.58
C ASN A 221 -5.73 -12.95 -5.41
N TYR A 222 -6.10 -12.15 -6.42
CA TYR A 222 -5.16 -11.49 -7.30
C TYR A 222 -5.59 -10.06 -7.63
N THR A 223 -4.63 -9.23 -8.04
CA THR A 223 -4.93 -7.89 -8.56
C THR A 223 -5.50 -8.01 -9.96
N GLN A 224 -6.77 -7.70 -10.11
CA GLN A 224 -7.44 -7.71 -11.41
C GLN A 224 -7.17 -6.43 -12.20
N ARG A 225 -7.32 -5.29 -11.55
CA ARG A 225 -7.16 -3.97 -12.18
C ARG A 225 -6.48 -3.00 -11.25
N THR A 226 -5.60 -2.20 -11.82
CA THR A 226 -4.97 -1.06 -11.14
C THR A 226 -5.13 0.19 -11.98
N VAL A 227 -5.53 1.29 -11.36
CA VAL A 227 -5.59 2.62 -11.99
C VAL A 227 -4.75 3.57 -11.15
N LEU A 228 -3.69 4.08 -11.75
CA LEU A 228 -2.82 5.10 -11.20
C LEU A 228 -3.10 6.42 -11.91
N ASN A 229 -3.35 7.49 -11.14
CA ASN A 229 -3.39 8.85 -11.67
C ASN A 229 -2.31 9.68 -10.99
N ALA A 230 -1.57 10.44 -11.80
CA ALA A 230 -0.52 11.35 -11.36
C ALA A 230 -0.79 12.73 -11.97
N ALA A 231 -1.39 13.61 -11.16
CA ALA A 231 -1.98 14.87 -11.61
C ALA A 231 -0.94 15.85 -12.20
N ALA A 232 0.27 15.90 -11.64
CA ALA A 232 1.32 16.83 -12.10
C ALA A 232 1.75 16.61 -13.55
N LYS A 233 1.51 15.44 -14.13
CA LYS A 233 1.82 15.11 -15.52
C LYS A 233 0.57 14.81 -16.36
N ASP A 234 -0.63 14.95 -15.76
CA ASP A 234 -1.89 14.57 -16.41
C ASP A 234 -1.79 13.15 -16.99
N LEU A 235 -1.30 12.25 -16.12
CA LEU A 235 -0.97 10.88 -16.47
C LEU A 235 -1.92 9.91 -15.78
N THR A 236 -2.50 9.00 -16.56
CA THR A 236 -3.22 7.82 -16.07
C THR A 236 -2.57 6.56 -16.59
N VAL A 237 -2.32 5.60 -15.71
CA VAL A 237 -1.86 4.25 -16.09
C VAL A 237 -2.89 3.25 -15.61
N THR A 238 -3.49 2.53 -16.55
CA THR A 238 -4.40 1.42 -16.25
C THR A 238 -3.71 0.10 -16.55
N THR A 239 -3.64 -0.78 -15.57
CA THR A 239 -3.13 -2.14 -15.72
C THR A 239 -4.25 -3.13 -15.43
N THR A 240 -4.43 -4.12 -16.30
CA THR A 240 -5.39 -5.21 -16.12
C THR A 240 -4.64 -6.53 -16.23
N ASN A 241 -4.88 -7.43 -15.27
CA ASN A 241 -4.31 -8.77 -15.25
C ASN A 241 -5.42 -9.79 -15.55
N SER A 242 -5.17 -10.70 -16.49
CA SER A 242 -6.10 -11.71 -16.96
C SER A 242 -5.37 -13.03 -17.24
N ASP A 243 -6.14 -14.04 -17.64
CA ASP A 243 -5.62 -15.32 -18.17
C ASP A 243 -4.64 -16.01 -17.21
N TYR A 244 -5.00 -16.04 -15.92
CA TYR A 244 -4.21 -16.75 -14.91
C TYR A 244 -4.25 -18.24 -15.14
N GLN A 245 -3.10 -18.87 -15.27
CA GLN A 245 -2.95 -20.32 -15.45
C GLN A 245 -1.71 -20.84 -14.74
N LYS A 246 -1.77 -22.07 -14.26
CA LYS A 246 -0.62 -22.80 -13.74
C LYS A 246 0.13 -23.38 -14.94
N PRO A 247 1.46 -23.10 -15.07
CA PRO A 247 2.26 -23.66 -16.17
C PRO A 247 2.45 -25.16 -16.09
#